data_6efbab6f100a123cba1e6951e9487fdc
#
_entry.id   6efbab6f100a123cba1e6951e9487fdc
#
_cell.length_a   1.000
_cell.length_b   1.000
_cell.length_c   1.000
_cell.angle_alpha   90.00
_cell.angle_beta   90.00
_cell.angle_gamma   90.00
#
_symmetry.space_group_name_H-M   'P 1'
#
loop_
_entity.id
_entity.type
_entity.pdbx_description
1 polymer ?
#
loop_
_entity_poly.entity_id
_entity_poly.type
_entity_poly.pdbx_seq_one_letter_code
_entity_poly.pdbx_strand_id
1 'polypeptide(L)'
;MGSAGSAKSYSITQKLIIRACTENIRILVCRRYGTTIRNTVFALFKEILKKWKLVDYIKINESDYRIIFPNGSEILFTGLDEETKLLSLTNISCIWVEEAYEVSKDIVYQLNLRMRGNQPNQQIILSWNPINKSHWLYEFVNNPPESWIFIHSTYRDNPFLNADYVKSLEELYVRNPQKARVYCDGEWGVNTDGLVFKNWKIENIDYMTLAKSLQHRAGCDLGFVDATAVIDTLYDEMNGIIYVFNEFYKSGCQLDEVYRNIVHMNLLKTPIYMDSAEPRTIDYFKRQGVNARPCIKGQNSVNARITFLQNNKIIVDSQCINIITELENFSYIIDKKTNNYTENTTHEFSHAIDALGYAYSDIYTKNRLRTIDKGVLGL
;
A
#
# COMPACT_ATOMS: atom_id res chain seq x y z
N MET A 1 2.24 -17.55 2.78
CA MET A 1 1.77 -16.59 3.80
C MET A 1 1.88 -17.22 5.18
N GLY A 2 2.09 -16.45 6.23
CA GLY A 2 2.02 -17.01 7.58
C GLY A 2 2.32 -16.00 8.66
N SER A 3 2.14 -16.42 9.90
CA SER A 3 2.34 -15.57 11.09
C SER A 3 3.82 -15.26 11.38
N ALA A 4 4.06 -14.40 12.35
CA ALA A 4 5.39 -14.24 12.93
C ALA A 4 5.85 -15.57 13.55
N GLY A 5 7.13 -15.90 13.43
CA GLY A 5 7.69 -17.13 13.98
C GLY A 5 7.35 -18.43 13.22
N SER A 6 6.60 -18.39 12.13
CA SER A 6 6.18 -19.59 11.36
C SER A 6 7.28 -20.25 10.52
N ALA A 7 8.54 -19.84 10.65
CA ALA A 7 9.70 -20.34 9.91
C ALA A 7 9.65 -20.24 8.38
N LYS A 8 8.77 -19.41 7.80
CA LYS A 8 8.63 -19.23 6.33
C LYS A 8 9.98 -19.01 5.62
N SER A 9 10.67 -17.92 5.99
CA SER A 9 11.91 -17.52 5.34
C SER A 9 13.01 -18.56 5.54
N TYR A 10 13.05 -19.21 6.71
CA TYR A 10 14.00 -20.28 7.01
C TYR A 10 13.77 -21.50 6.08
N SER A 11 12.55 -21.99 5.99
CA SER A 11 12.18 -23.15 5.17
C SER A 11 12.37 -22.89 3.67
N ILE A 12 12.03 -21.67 3.21
CA ILE A 12 12.27 -21.29 1.81
C ILE A 12 13.77 -21.24 1.52
N THR A 13 14.58 -20.66 2.41
CA THR A 13 16.03 -20.62 2.27
C THR A 13 16.61 -22.04 2.17
N GLN A 14 16.18 -22.96 3.04
CA GLN A 14 16.61 -24.37 2.98
C GLN A 14 16.24 -25.00 1.63
N LYS A 15 15.00 -24.84 1.18
CA LYS A 15 14.55 -25.34 -0.13
C LYS A 15 15.43 -24.81 -1.27
N LEU A 16 15.75 -23.50 -1.27
CA LEU A 16 16.53 -22.89 -2.35
C LEU A 16 17.99 -23.35 -2.33
N ILE A 17 18.59 -23.55 -1.15
CA ILE A 17 19.94 -24.13 -1.02
C ILE A 17 19.95 -25.57 -1.55
N ILE A 18 18.97 -26.40 -1.18
CA ILE A 18 18.87 -27.79 -1.67
C ILE A 18 18.77 -27.78 -3.19
N ARG A 19 17.89 -26.95 -3.78
CA ARG A 19 17.76 -26.83 -5.22
C ARG A 19 19.09 -26.43 -5.89
N ALA A 20 19.77 -25.43 -5.32
CA ALA A 20 21.08 -25.00 -5.85
C ALA A 20 22.18 -26.07 -5.75
N CYS A 21 22.09 -26.99 -4.78
CA CYS A 21 23.01 -28.10 -4.68
C CYS A 21 22.70 -29.24 -5.66
N THR A 22 21.43 -29.47 -5.98
CA THR A 22 20.96 -30.66 -6.74
C THR A 22 20.65 -30.36 -8.21
N GLU A 23 20.38 -29.11 -8.56
CA GLU A 23 20.05 -28.65 -9.89
C GLU A 23 21.13 -27.68 -10.37
N ASN A 24 21.29 -27.46 -11.70
CA ASN A 24 22.10 -26.37 -12.23
C ASN A 24 21.17 -25.21 -12.56
N ILE A 25 20.97 -24.31 -11.60
CA ILE A 25 19.96 -23.25 -11.67
C ILE A 25 20.47 -21.89 -11.21
N ARG A 26 19.79 -20.88 -11.69
CA ARG A 26 19.99 -19.50 -11.27
C ARG A 26 18.78 -19.02 -10.48
N ILE A 27 19.01 -18.67 -9.21
CA ILE A 27 17.99 -18.24 -8.26
C ILE A 27 18.14 -16.75 -8.01
N LEU A 28 17.02 -16.01 -8.01
CA LEU A 28 16.96 -14.61 -7.65
C LEU A 28 16.18 -14.45 -6.34
N VAL A 29 16.79 -13.86 -5.34
CA VAL A 29 16.17 -13.54 -4.05
C VAL A 29 16.01 -12.04 -3.95
N CYS A 30 14.79 -11.57 -3.75
CA CYS A 30 14.45 -10.16 -3.77
C CYS A 30 13.82 -9.68 -2.47
N ARG A 31 14.09 -8.42 -2.11
CA ARG A 31 13.31 -7.60 -1.20
C ARG A 31 12.96 -6.25 -1.85
N ARG A 32 11.98 -5.54 -1.31
CA ARG A 32 11.65 -4.19 -1.80
C ARG A 32 12.88 -3.28 -1.80
N TYR A 33 13.62 -3.23 -0.68
CA TYR A 33 14.76 -2.33 -0.50
C TYR A 33 16.09 -3.10 -0.47
N GLY A 34 17.03 -2.73 -1.34
CA GLY A 34 18.36 -3.33 -1.43
C GLY A 34 19.17 -3.21 -0.14
N THR A 35 19.00 -2.12 0.60
CA THR A 35 19.69 -1.86 1.88
C THR A 35 19.36 -2.89 2.97
N THR A 36 18.22 -3.56 2.89
CA THR A 36 17.80 -4.56 3.88
C THR A 36 18.36 -5.96 3.63
N ILE A 37 18.81 -6.27 2.43
CA ILE A 37 19.24 -7.61 2.00
C ILE A 37 20.36 -8.17 2.86
N ARG A 38 21.38 -7.35 3.14
CA ARG A 38 22.60 -7.77 3.86
C ARG A 38 22.29 -8.42 5.21
N ASN A 39 21.42 -7.79 5.98
CA ASN A 39 21.11 -8.15 7.34
C ASN A 39 19.88 -9.05 7.48
N THR A 40 19.24 -9.41 6.37
CA THR A 40 18.04 -10.26 6.34
C THR A 40 18.32 -11.54 5.55
N VAL A 41 17.80 -11.64 4.32
CA VAL A 41 17.87 -12.88 3.53
C VAL A 41 19.30 -13.35 3.26
N PHE A 42 20.24 -12.45 2.97
CA PHE A 42 21.63 -12.85 2.70
C PHE A 42 22.31 -13.41 3.98
N ALA A 43 22.06 -12.79 5.14
CA ALA A 43 22.53 -13.30 6.42
C ALA A 43 21.95 -14.67 6.75
N LEU A 44 20.66 -14.87 6.48
CA LEU A 44 19.95 -16.14 6.69
C LEU A 44 20.54 -17.26 5.83
N PHE A 45 20.82 -17.00 4.55
CA PHE A 45 21.51 -17.97 3.69
C PHE A 45 22.89 -18.35 4.26
N LYS A 46 23.70 -17.38 4.68
CA LYS A 46 25.02 -17.65 5.27
C LYS A 46 24.93 -18.49 6.56
N GLU A 47 23.94 -18.19 7.40
CA GLU A 47 23.69 -18.95 8.62
C GLU A 47 23.38 -20.42 8.34
N ILE A 48 22.46 -20.70 7.41
CA ILE A 48 22.07 -22.07 7.06
C ILE A 48 23.21 -22.82 6.39
N LEU A 49 23.95 -22.18 5.47
CA LEU A 49 25.12 -22.76 4.83
C LEU A 49 26.21 -23.12 5.85
N LYS A 50 26.43 -22.28 6.84
CA LYS A 50 27.36 -22.56 7.96
C LYS A 50 26.86 -23.73 8.79
N LYS A 51 25.59 -23.76 9.15
CA LYS A 51 24.96 -24.86 9.92
C LYS A 51 25.05 -26.19 9.19
N TRP A 52 24.95 -26.20 7.88
CA TRP A 52 25.05 -27.39 7.03
C TRP A 52 26.50 -27.71 6.64
N LYS A 53 27.49 -26.95 7.09
CA LYS A 53 28.91 -27.12 6.79
C LYS A 53 29.23 -27.08 5.28
N LEU A 54 28.50 -26.24 4.53
CA LEU A 54 28.67 -26.08 3.08
C LEU A 54 29.59 -24.94 2.70
N VAL A 55 29.96 -24.06 3.64
CA VAL A 55 30.71 -22.82 3.37
C VAL A 55 32.05 -23.09 2.66
N ASP A 56 32.73 -24.18 3.00
CA ASP A 56 34.04 -24.52 2.43
C ASP A 56 33.97 -25.00 0.96
N TYR A 57 32.76 -25.34 0.49
CA TYR A 57 32.53 -25.86 -0.85
C TYR A 57 31.92 -24.84 -1.83
N ILE A 58 31.57 -23.65 -1.36
CA ILE A 58 30.87 -22.64 -2.14
C ILE A 58 31.62 -21.30 -2.09
N LYS A 59 31.40 -20.47 -3.11
CA LYS A 59 31.95 -19.12 -3.14
C LYS A 59 30.90 -18.10 -2.78
N ILE A 60 31.12 -17.38 -1.68
CA ILE A 60 30.25 -16.29 -1.21
C ILE A 60 30.92 -14.95 -1.57
N ASN A 61 30.24 -14.15 -2.40
CA ASN A 61 30.65 -12.79 -2.73
C ASN A 61 29.75 -11.81 -1.97
N GLU A 62 30.29 -11.17 -0.93
CA GLU A 62 29.55 -10.24 -0.08
C GLU A 62 29.36 -8.85 -0.71
N SER A 63 30.24 -8.45 -1.65
CA SER A 63 30.12 -7.16 -2.35
C SER A 63 28.97 -7.17 -3.36
N ASP A 64 28.83 -8.29 -4.08
CA ASP A 64 27.84 -8.43 -5.15
C ASP A 64 26.57 -9.15 -4.67
N TYR A 65 26.49 -9.52 -3.39
CA TYR A 65 25.41 -10.31 -2.85
C TYR A 65 25.11 -11.55 -3.69
N ARG A 66 26.11 -12.42 -3.83
CA ARG A 66 26.05 -13.60 -4.72
C ARG A 66 26.67 -14.84 -4.05
N ILE A 67 26.02 -15.98 -4.21
CA ILE A 67 26.48 -17.28 -3.74
C ILE A 67 26.59 -18.20 -4.97
N ILE A 68 27.77 -18.83 -5.16
CA ILE A 68 28.07 -19.68 -6.31
C ILE A 68 28.40 -21.08 -5.81
N PHE A 69 27.75 -22.09 -6.37
CA PHE A 69 27.90 -23.49 -6.06
C PHE A 69 28.83 -24.20 -7.04
N PRO A 70 29.50 -25.33 -6.65
CA PRO A 70 30.45 -26.05 -7.51
C PRO A 70 29.83 -26.58 -8.80
N ASN A 71 28.53 -26.89 -8.82
CA ASN A 71 27.78 -27.37 -9.98
C ASN A 71 27.40 -26.26 -10.97
N GLY A 72 27.81 -25.03 -10.75
CA GLY A 72 27.48 -23.86 -11.58
C GLY A 72 26.20 -23.13 -11.22
N SER A 73 25.46 -23.61 -10.22
CA SER A 73 24.31 -22.88 -9.70
C SER A 73 24.72 -21.58 -9.01
N GLU A 74 23.84 -20.59 -9.08
CA GLU A 74 24.07 -19.34 -8.37
C GLU A 74 22.80 -18.78 -7.75
N ILE A 75 22.97 -18.12 -6.60
CA ILE A 75 21.93 -17.35 -5.93
C ILE A 75 22.32 -15.88 -5.92
N LEU A 76 21.48 -15.05 -6.50
CA LEU A 76 21.65 -13.60 -6.60
C LEU A 76 20.66 -12.92 -5.66
N PHE A 77 21.10 -11.84 -5.01
CA PHE A 77 20.24 -11.07 -4.12
C PHE A 77 20.16 -9.62 -4.63
N THR A 78 18.93 -9.08 -4.75
CA THR A 78 18.74 -7.71 -5.26
C THR A 78 17.55 -7.02 -4.61
N GLY A 79 17.64 -5.68 -4.46
CA GLY A 79 16.49 -4.83 -4.17
C GLY A 79 15.63 -4.62 -5.41
N LEU A 80 14.35 -4.37 -5.19
CA LEU A 80 13.37 -4.04 -6.23
C LEU A 80 13.08 -2.54 -6.28
N ASP A 81 13.89 -1.73 -5.59
CA ASP A 81 13.86 -0.27 -5.56
C ASP A 81 14.46 0.37 -6.83
N GLU A 82 15.28 -0.38 -7.59
CA GLU A 82 15.86 0.05 -8.86
C GLU A 82 15.41 -0.89 -9.98
N GLU A 83 14.42 -0.50 -10.76
CA GLU A 83 13.89 -1.30 -11.88
C GLU A 83 14.93 -1.64 -12.96
N THR A 84 15.92 -0.77 -13.16
CA THR A 84 16.98 -0.96 -14.15
C THR A 84 17.85 -2.18 -13.86
N LYS A 85 18.04 -2.55 -12.59
CA LYS A 85 18.81 -3.75 -12.21
C LYS A 85 18.09 -5.03 -12.63
N LEU A 86 16.77 -5.03 -12.68
CA LEU A 86 15.99 -6.18 -13.11
C LEU A 86 16.09 -6.43 -14.63
N LEU A 87 16.32 -5.39 -15.41
CA LEU A 87 16.35 -5.49 -16.87
C LEU A 87 17.51 -6.34 -17.39
N SER A 88 18.62 -6.39 -16.66
CA SER A 88 19.84 -7.13 -17.03
C SER A 88 19.83 -8.61 -16.64
N LEU A 89 18.84 -9.06 -15.84
CA LEU A 89 18.77 -10.42 -15.35
C LEU A 89 18.17 -11.36 -16.41
N THR A 90 18.92 -12.42 -16.71
CA THR A 90 18.52 -13.46 -17.69
C THR A 90 18.70 -14.85 -17.10
N ASN A 91 18.02 -15.85 -17.68
CA ASN A 91 18.13 -17.26 -17.32
C ASN A 91 17.81 -17.56 -15.85
N ILE A 92 16.85 -16.84 -15.27
CA ILE A 92 16.40 -17.11 -13.90
C ILE A 92 15.44 -18.30 -13.90
N SER A 93 15.73 -19.31 -13.07
CA SER A 93 14.89 -20.49 -12.88
C SER A 93 13.95 -20.37 -11.70
N CYS A 94 14.34 -19.65 -10.66
CA CYS A 94 13.52 -19.46 -9.47
C CYS A 94 13.67 -18.02 -8.95
N ILE A 95 12.56 -17.42 -8.56
CA ILE A 95 12.51 -16.11 -7.94
C ILE A 95 11.86 -16.24 -6.56
N TRP A 96 12.48 -15.70 -5.53
CA TRP A 96 11.87 -15.53 -4.23
C TRP A 96 11.77 -14.06 -3.86
N VAL A 97 10.55 -13.58 -3.64
CA VAL A 97 10.27 -12.25 -3.10
C VAL A 97 9.94 -12.39 -1.62
N GLU A 98 10.85 -11.98 -0.77
CA GLU A 98 10.63 -11.95 0.68
C GLU A 98 9.97 -10.63 1.08
N GLU A 99 9.04 -10.70 2.02
CA GLU A 99 8.15 -9.61 2.43
C GLU A 99 7.39 -9.02 1.21
N ALA A 100 6.73 -9.91 0.47
CA ALA A 100 6.05 -9.57 -0.79
C ALA A 100 4.94 -8.50 -0.62
N TYR A 101 4.49 -8.23 0.60
CA TYR A 101 3.56 -7.14 0.87
C TYR A 101 4.17 -5.74 0.64
N GLU A 102 5.51 -5.61 0.68
CA GLU A 102 6.19 -4.36 0.37
C GLU A 102 6.26 -4.07 -1.13
N VAL A 103 5.83 -5.03 -1.96
CA VAL A 103 6.03 -5.02 -3.42
C VAL A 103 4.70 -4.91 -4.14
N SER A 104 4.62 -4.06 -5.16
CA SER A 104 3.40 -3.92 -5.97
C SER A 104 3.15 -5.14 -6.86
N LYS A 105 1.89 -5.35 -7.24
CA LYS A 105 1.47 -6.39 -8.19
C LYS A 105 2.23 -6.31 -9.52
N ASP A 106 2.47 -5.08 -10.00
CA ASP A 106 3.17 -4.84 -11.27
C ASP A 106 4.63 -5.28 -11.24
N ILE A 107 5.33 -5.07 -10.13
CA ILE A 107 6.70 -5.55 -9.97
C ILE A 107 6.74 -7.09 -10.01
N VAL A 108 5.81 -7.76 -9.34
CA VAL A 108 5.72 -9.24 -9.39
C VAL A 108 5.41 -9.72 -10.81
N TYR A 109 4.55 -9.02 -11.54
CA TYR A 109 4.29 -9.31 -12.95
C TYR A 109 5.54 -9.12 -13.81
N GLN A 110 6.30 -8.02 -13.61
CA GLN A 110 7.58 -7.79 -14.28
C GLN A 110 8.61 -8.90 -13.98
N LEU A 111 8.69 -9.36 -12.74
CA LEU A 111 9.56 -10.48 -12.37
C LEU A 111 9.16 -11.77 -13.12
N ASN A 112 7.88 -12.06 -13.25
CA ASN A 112 7.40 -13.21 -14.03
C ASN A 112 7.84 -13.13 -15.49
N LEU A 113 7.80 -11.95 -16.10
CA LEU A 113 8.28 -11.74 -17.46
C LEU A 113 9.81 -11.95 -17.62
N ARG A 114 10.58 -11.96 -16.54
CA ARG A 114 12.03 -12.25 -16.56
C ARG A 114 12.37 -13.72 -16.53
N MET A 115 11.42 -14.56 -16.17
CA MET A 115 11.56 -16.01 -16.22
C MET A 115 11.42 -16.53 -17.66
N ARG A 116 12.26 -15.98 -18.55
CA ARG A 116 12.31 -16.36 -19.97
C ARG A 116 13.28 -17.52 -20.15
N GLY A 117 12.90 -18.49 -20.93
CA GLY A 117 13.77 -19.61 -21.32
C GLY A 117 13.17 -20.96 -20.94
N ASN A 118 13.78 -22.02 -21.49
CA ASN A 118 13.34 -23.40 -21.30
C ASN A 118 13.94 -24.06 -20.04
N GLN A 119 14.07 -23.29 -18.95
CA GLN A 119 14.56 -23.85 -17.70
C GLN A 119 13.47 -24.75 -17.08
N PRO A 120 13.80 -25.97 -16.67
CA PRO A 120 12.83 -26.85 -16.01
C PRO A 120 12.45 -26.28 -14.63
N ASN A 121 11.23 -26.56 -14.20
CA ASN A 121 10.75 -26.24 -12.84
C ASN A 121 10.84 -24.75 -12.45
N GLN A 122 10.53 -23.85 -13.37
CA GLN A 122 10.48 -22.43 -13.09
C GLN A 122 9.45 -22.15 -11.98
N GLN A 123 9.82 -21.32 -11.00
CA GLN A 123 8.96 -21.02 -9.85
C GLN A 123 9.16 -19.60 -9.33
N ILE A 124 8.05 -18.92 -9.00
CA ILE A 124 8.05 -17.71 -8.18
C ILE A 124 7.52 -18.08 -6.81
N ILE A 125 8.26 -17.71 -5.78
CA ILE A 125 7.87 -17.86 -4.38
C ILE A 125 7.64 -16.49 -3.79
N LEU A 126 6.47 -16.25 -3.22
CA LEU A 126 6.16 -15.03 -2.47
C LEU A 126 6.01 -15.40 -1.00
N SER A 127 6.71 -14.72 -0.12
CA SER A 127 6.55 -14.89 1.34
C SER A 127 6.18 -13.56 1.98
N TRP A 128 5.16 -13.59 2.86
CA TRP A 128 4.71 -12.41 3.58
C TRP A 128 3.95 -12.77 4.86
N ASN A 129 3.86 -11.80 5.75
CA ASN A 129 2.87 -11.81 6.82
C ASN A 129 1.63 -11.06 6.33
N PRO A 130 0.41 -11.55 6.58
CA PRO A 130 -0.80 -10.82 6.19
C PRO A 130 -0.88 -9.50 6.97
N ILE A 131 -1.31 -8.45 6.30
CA ILE A 131 -1.46 -7.13 6.91
C ILE A 131 -2.90 -6.69 6.81
N ASN A 132 -3.34 -6.28 5.63
CA ASN A 132 -4.67 -5.72 5.42
C ASN A 132 -5.38 -6.40 4.25
N LYS A 133 -6.71 -6.55 4.35
CA LYS A 133 -7.55 -7.14 3.32
C LYS A 133 -7.62 -6.32 2.03
N SER A 134 -7.32 -5.02 2.07
CA SER A 134 -7.23 -4.17 0.88
C SER A 134 -5.97 -4.40 0.04
N HIS A 135 -4.98 -5.13 0.56
CA HIS A 135 -3.76 -5.41 -0.17
C HIS A 135 -4.00 -6.39 -1.33
N TRP A 136 -3.36 -6.16 -2.49
CA TRP A 136 -3.51 -7.01 -3.69
C TRP A 136 -3.25 -8.51 -3.45
N LEU A 137 -2.39 -8.86 -2.49
CA LEU A 137 -2.15 -10.24 -2.08
C LEU A 137 -3.38 -10.92 -1.47
N TYR A 138 -4.30 -10.15 -0.88
CA TYR A 138 -5.55 -10.71 -0.36
C TYR A 138 -6.44 -11.27 -1.48
N GLU A 139 -6.57 -10.52 -2.57
CA GLU A 139 -7.29 -10.98 -3.77
C GLU A 139 -6.66 -12.25 -4.35
N PHE A 140 -5.31 -12.30 -4.43
CA PHE A 140 -4.58 -13.46 -4.91
C PHE A 140 -4.78 -14.72 -4.05
N VAL A 141 -4.92 -14.56 -2.74
CA VAL A 141 -5.18 -15.68 -1.83
C VAL A 141 -6.59 -16.22 -1.98
N ASN A 142 -7.58 -15.32 -2.15
CA ASN A 142 -8.98 -15.71 -2.27
C ASN A 142 -9.36 -16.23 -3.67
N ASN A 143 -8.69 -15.71 -4.71
CA ASN A 143 -8.91 -16.08 -6.10
C ASN A 143 -7.57 -16.41 -6.77
N PRO A 144 -6.87 -17.48 -6.33
CA PRO A 144 -5.56 -17.80 -6.87
C PRO A 144 -5.67 -18.25 -8.33
N PRO A 145 -4.74 -17.82 -9.22
CA PRO A 145 -4.62 -18.44 -10.54
C PRO A 145 -4.38 -19.95 -10.42
N GLU A 146 -4.81 -20.72 -11.39
CA GLU A 146 -4.80 -22.20 -11.38
C GLU A 146 -3.40 -22.80 -11.11
N SER A 147 -2.34 -22.09 -11.51
CA SER A 147 -0.94 -22.53 -11.30
C SER A 147 -0.36 -22.20 -9.93
N TRP A 148 -1.12 -21.57 -9.04
CA TRP A 148 -0.63 -21.12 -7.73
C TRP A 148 -0.94 -22.12 -6.63
N ILE A 149 0.05 -22.35 -5.76
CA ILE A 149 -0.11 -23.15 -4.54
C ILE A 149 0.00 -22.17 -3.36
N PHE A 150 -1.03 -22.16 -2.54
CA PHE A 150 -1.07 -21.35 -1.33
C PHE A 150 -0.71 -22.21 -0.12
N ILE A 151 0.28 -21.77 0.65
CA ILE A 151 0.69 -22.38 1.91
C ILE A 151 0.49 -21.38 3.02
N HIS A 152 -0.31 -21.72 4.01
CA HIS A 152 -0.47 -20.96 5.26
C HIS A 152 0.28 -21.66 6.38
N SER A 153 1.04 -20.91 7.19
CA SER A 153 1.74 -21.43 8.36
C SER A 153 1.70 -20.44 9.52
N THR A 154 1.69 -20.95 10.72
CA THR A 154 1.66 -20.19 11.96
C THR A 154 2.88 -20.51 12.82
N TYR A 155 3.04 -19.79 13.93
CA TYR A 155 4.09 -20.13 14.92
C TYR A 155 3.92 -21.55 15.49
N ARG A 156 2.68 -22.10 15.50
CA ARG A 156 2.39 -23.46 15.98
C ARG A 156 2.98 -24.55 15.10
N ASP A 157 3.23 -24.23 13.82
CA ASP A 157 3.88 -25.14 12.86
C ASP A 157 5.40 -25.16 13.00
N ASN A 158 5.97 -24.31 13.88
CA ASN A 158 7.40 -24.21 14.11
C ASN A 158 7.81 -24.78 15.49
N PRO A 159 8.25 -26.05 15.56
CA PRO A 159 8.60 -26.69 16.82
C PRO A 159 9.94 -26.20 17.44
N PHE A 160 10.66 -25.32 16.73
CA PHE A 160 11.99 -24.84 17.14
C PHE A 160 11.95 -23.47 17.84
N LEU A 161 10.76 -22.93 18.11
CA LEU A 161 10.63 -21.65 18.80
C LEU A 161 11.00 -21.77 20.28
N ASN A 162 11.62 -20.72 20.79
CA ASN A 162 11.88 -20.58 22.24
C ASN A 162 10.54 -20.48 23.00
N ALA A 163 10.44 -21.15 24.13
CA ALA A 163 9.24 -21.16 24.96
C ALA A 163 8.80 -19.75 25.42
N ASP A 164 9.75 -18.87 25.74
CA ASP A 164 9.44 -17.48 26.15
C ASP A 164 8.85 -16.68 25.00
N TYR A 165 9.28 -16.91 23.76
CA TYR A 165 8.70 -16.28 22.58
C TYR A 165 7.27 -16.78 22.33
N VAL A 166 7.03 -18.09 22.43
CA VAL A 166 5.69 -18.69 22.32
C VAL A 166 4.77 -18.09 23.38
N LYS A 167 5.23 -18.02 24.63
CA LYS A 167 4.48 -17.40 25.72
C LYS A 167 4.11 -15.94 25.43
N SER A 168 5.04 -15.16 24.88
CA SER A 168 4.79 -13.76 24.53
C SER A 168 3.72 -13.63 23.42
N LEU A 169 3.66 -14.57 22.47
CA LEU A 169 2.61 -14.62 21.46
C LEU A 169 1.25 -15.02 22.07
N GLU A 170 1.24 -15.97 22.99
CA GLU A 170 0.02 -16.38 23.69
C GLU A 170 -0.54 -15.28 24.59
N GLU A 171 0.31 -14.52 25.28
CA GLU A 171 -0.10 -13.35 26.05
C GLU A 171 -0.76 -12.28 25.18
N LEU A 172 -0.44 -12.21 23.90
CA LEU A 172 -1.05 -11.25 22.97
C LEU A 172 -2.55 -11.50 22.78
N TYR A 173 -3.02 -12.76 22.86
CA TYR A 173 -4.45 -13.06 22.78
C TYR A 173 -5.27 -12.46 23.93
N VAL A 174 -4.64 -12.33 25.11
CA VAL A 174 -5.29 -11.70 26.27
C VAL A 174 -5.23 -10.18 26.18
N ARG A 175 -4.09 -9.63 25.75
CA ARG A 175 -3.88 -8.17 25.72
C ARG A 175 -4.55 -7.49 24.53
N ASN A 176 -4.50 -8.12 23.35
CA ASN A 176 -5.08 -7.59 22.11
C ASN A 176 -5.44 -8.75 21.17
N PRO A 177 -6.68 -9.33 21.30
CA PRO A 177 -7.10 -10.46 20.48
C PRO A 177 -7.10 -10.21 18.98
N GLN A 178 -7.36 -8.97 18.52
CA GLN A 178 -7.34 -8.63 17.11
C GLN A 178 -5.91 -8.67 16.56
N LYS A 179 -4.96 -8.10 17.30
CA LYS A 179 -3.55 -8.15 16.95
C LYS A 179 -3.01 -9.58 16.97
N ALA A 180 -3.47 -10.40 17.94
CA ALA A 180 -3.10 -11.80 18.02
C ALA A 180 -3.53 -12.59 16.77
N ARG A 181 -4.73 -12.39 16.24
CA ARG A 181 -5.18 -13.03 14.99
C ARG A 181 -4.26 -12.74 13.82
N VAL A 182 -3.81 -11.50 13.68
CA VAL A 182 -2.89 -11.12 12.60
C VAL A 182 -1.49 -11.70 12.83
N TYR A 183 -0.90 -11.45 14.00
CA TYR A 183 0.50 -11.80 14.27
C TYR A 183 0.72 -13.27 14.59
N CYS A 184 -0.23 -13.91 15.26
CA CYS A 184 -0.10 -15.29 15.73
C CYS A 184 -0.80 -16.29 14.81
N ASP A 185 -2.00 -15.98 14.32
CA ASP A 185 -2.76 -16.89 13.46
C ASP A 185 -2.49 -16.64 11.98
N GLY A 186 -1.84 -15.51 11.63
CA GLY A 186 -1.59 -15.16 10.24
C GLY A 186 -2.89 -14.85 9.48
N GLU A 187 -3.91 -14.34 10.19
CA GLU A 187 -5.14 -13.86 9.58
C GLU A 187 -4.92 -12.47 8.97
N TRP A 188 -5.74 -12.13 7.99
CA TRP A 188 -5.74 -10.79 7.43
C TRP A 188 -6.36 -9.81 8.42
N GLY A 189 -5.59 -8.81 8.80
CA GLY A 189 -6.02 -7.79 9.73
C GLY A 189 -6.96 -6.78 9.10
N VAL A 190 -7.85 -6.26 9.93
CA VAL A 190 -8.40 -4.92 9.73
C VAL A 190 -7.61 -4.07 10.73
N ASN A 191 -6.60 -3.34 10.27
CA ASN A 191 -5.82 -2.48 11.15
C ASN A 191 -6.65 -1.25 11.48
N THR A 192 -7.39 -1.30 12.57
CA THR A 192 -8.19 -0.16 13.06
C THR A 192 -7.41 0.76 13.98
N ASP A 193 -6.27 0.28 14.52
CA ASP A 193 -5.40 1.09 15.37
C ASP A 193 -4.57 2.04 14.50
N GLY A 194 -4.74 3.33 14.75
CA GLY A 194 -4.02 4.38 14.01
C GLY A 194 -4.69 4.82 12.70
N LEU A 195 -5.80 4.22 12.27
CA LEU A 195 -6.57 4.76 11.14
C LEU A 195 -7.05 6.18 11.44
N VAL A 196 -6.83 7.06 10.47
CA VAL A 196 -7.25 8.46 10.56
C VAL A 196 -8.77 8.57 10.49
N PHE A 197 -9.42 7.76 9.65
CA PHE A 197 -10.87 7.79 9.46
C PHE A 197 -11.54 6.52 9.95
N LYS A 198 -12.51 6.66 10.85
CA LYS A 198 -13.34 5.58 11.40
C LYS A 198 -14.84 5.85 11.21
N ASN A 199 -15.17 7.00 10.65
CA ASN A 199 -16.51 7.57 10.50
C ASN A 199 -17.10 7.35 9.10
N TRP A 200 -16.75 6.26 8.43
CA TRP A 200 -17.19 5.97 7.08
C TRP A 200 -17.78 4.56 6.94
N LYS A 201 -18.56 4.36 5.86
CA LYS A 201 -19.12 3.06 5.50
C LYS A 201 -19.38 2.96 4.00
N ILE A 202 -19.48 1.73 3.51
CA ILE A 202 -19.86 1.44 2.12
C ILE A 202 -21.37 1.26 2.07
N GLU A 203 -22.02 1.98 1.15
CA GLU A 203 -23.46 1.81 0.84
C GLU A 203 -23.69 2.09 -0.65
N ASN A 204 -24.72 1.48 -1.23
CA ASN A 204 -25.16 1.86 -2.57
C ASN A 204 -25.86 3.21 -2.48
N ILE A 205 -25.42 4.16 -3.31
CA ILE A 205 -25.89 5.54 -3.28
C ILE A 205 -26.90 5.78 -4.41
N ASP A 206 -28.14 6.14 -4.05
CA ASP A 206 -29.10 6.63 -5.04
C ASP A 206 -28.80 8.09 -5.39
N TYR A 207 -27.81 8.26 -6.29
CA TYR A 207 -27.37 9.57 -6.77
C TYR A 207 -28.54 10.41 -7.32
N MET A 208 -29.45 9.81 -8.09
CA MET A 208 -30.55 10.54 -8.77
C MET A 208 -31.52 11.19 -7.80
N THR A 209 -31.74 10.57 -6.66
CA THR A 209 -32.57 11.14 -5.59
C THR A 209 -31.82 12.19 -4.79
N LEU A 210 -30.59 11.89 -4.37
CA LEU A 210 -29.79 12.77 -3.49
C LEU A 210 -29.34 14.04 -4.19
N ALA A 211 -28.99 13.98 -5.47
CA ALA A 211 -28.52 15.14 -6.25
C ALA A 211 -29.55 16.26 -6.43
N LYS A 212 -30.85 15.97 -6.18
CA LYS A 212 -31.91 17.00 -6.27
C LYS A 212 -31.88 18.00 -5.12
N SER A 213 -31.33 17.62 -3.98
CA SER A 213 -31.39 18.41 -2.74
C SER A 213 -30.02 18.69 -2.13
N LEU A 214 -29.01 17.92 -2.49
CA LEU A 214 -27.68 18.02 -1.89
C LEU A 214 -26.71 18.83 -2.75
N GLN A 215 -25.69 19.39 -2.11
CA GLN A 215 -24.68 20.18 -2.77
C GLN A 215 -23.69 19.30 -3.51
N HIS A 216 -23.60 19.46 -4.85
CA HIS A 216 -22.67 18.72 -5.69
C HIS A 216 -21.29 19.40 -5.68
N ARG A 217 -20.26 18.67 -5.34
CA ARG A 217 -18.87 19.13 -5.23
C ARG A 217 -17.90 18.04 -5.69
N ALA A 218 -16.77 18.45 -6.24
CA ALA A 218 -15.70 17.51 -6.58
C ALA A 218 -14.34 18.07 -6.16
N GLY A 219 -13.40 17.19 -5.93
CA GLY A 219 -12.01 17.54 -5.68
C GLY A 219 -11.08 16.78 -6.62
N CYS A 220 -9.93 17.39 -6.89
CA CYS A 220 -8.92 16.80 -7.75
C CYS A 220 -7.53 16.99 -7.14
N ASP A 221 -6.84 15.89 -6.93
CA ASP A 221 -5.42 15.85 -6.60
C ASP A 221 -4.64 15.40 -7.84
N LEU A 222 -3.72 16.24 -8.29
CA LEU A 222 -2.99 16.04 -9.55
C LEU A 222 -1.58 15.50 -9.24
N GLY A 223 -1.31 14.27 -9.64
CA GLY A 223 0.02 13.65 -9.61
C GLY A 223 0.48 13.29 -11.02
N PHE A 224 1.77 13.40 -11.32
CA PHE A 224 2.34 12.90 -12.58
C PHE A 224 3.02 11.55 -12.38
N VAL A 225 3.87 11.42 -11.39
CA VAL A 225 4.49 10.14 -10.98
C VAL A 225 3.52 9.39 -10.06
N ASP A 226 2.93 10.12 -9.12
CA ASP A 226 1.91 9.63 -8.21
C ASP A 226 0.53 9.60 -8.91
N ALA A 227 -0.45 9.01 -8.25
CA ALA A 227 -1.79 8.93 -8.82
C ALA A 227 -2.47 10.30 -8.89
N THR A 228 -3.12 10.57 -10.02
CA THR A 228 -4.13 11.63 -10.11
C THR A 228 -5.46 11.06 -9.65
N ALA A 229 -6.11 11.76 -8.72
CA ALA A 229 -7.42 11.39 -8.20
C ALA A 229 -8.44 12.51 -8.46
N VAL A 230 -9.62 12.15 -9.01
CA VAL A 230 -10.80 13.03 -9.06
C VAL A 230 -11.91 12.34 -8.28
N ILE A 231 -12.42 13.00 -7.25
CA ILE A 231 -13.45 12.46 -6.36
C ILE A 231 -14.72 13.29 -6.49
N ASP A 232 -15.81 12.62 -6.80
CA ASP A 232 -17.13 13.21 -7.02
C ASP A 232 -18.05 12.96 -5.84
N THR A 233 -18.64 14.02 -5.27
CA THR A 233 -19.35 13.97 -4.01
C THR A 233 -20.64 14.79 -3.98
N LEU A 234 -21.58 14.33 -3.13
CA LEU A 234 -22.72 15.11 -2.66
C LEU A 234 -22.56 15.40 -1.18
N TYR A 235 -22.90 16.61 -0.75
CA TYR A 235 -22.76 17.05 0.63
C TYR A 235 -24.10 17.44 1.26
N ASP A 236 -24.46 16.74 2.31
CA ASP A 236 -25.55 17.09 3.20
C ASP A 236 -25.00 17.87 4.39
N GLU A 237 -24.94 19.20 4.24
CA GLU A 237 -24.42 20.10 5.28
C GLU A 237 -25.25 20.07 6.55
N MET A 238 -26.57 19.84 6.47
CA MET A 238 -27.45 19.82 7.63
C MET A 238 -27.20 18.59 8.54
N ASN A 239 -26.93 17.46 7.92
CA ASN A 239 -26.70 16.20 8.65
C ASN A 239 -25.21 15.85 8.80
N GLY A 240 -24.31 16.64 8.21
CA GLY A 240 -22.88 16.39 8.23
C GLY A 240 -22.51 15.10 7.53
N ILE A 241 -23.09 14.83 6.34
CA ILE A 241 -22.85 13.61 5.58
C ILE A 241 -22.23 13.95 4.22
N ILE A 242 -21.12 13.28 3.91
CA ILE A 242 -20.47 13.31 2.60
C ILE A 242 -20.76 11.99 1.89
N TYR A 243 -21.35 12.05 0.72
CA TYR A 243 -21.59 10.91 -0.16
C TYR A 243 -20.55 10.91 -1.27
N VAL A 244 -19.71 9.90 -1.36
CA VAL A 244 -18.74 9.69 -2.44
C VAL A 244 -19.32 8.65 -3.39
N PHE A 245 -19.65 9.01 -4.61
CA PHE A 245 -20.37 8.13 -5.51
C PHE A 245 -19.67 7.86 -6.84
N ASN A 246 -18.60 8.61 -7.15
CA ASN A 246 -17.82 8.37 -8.37
C ASN A 246 -16.36 8.79 -8.16
N GLU A 247 -15.44 8.12 -8.84
CA GLU A 247 -14.01 8.42 -8.78
C GLU A 247 -13.31 8.19 -10.12
N PHE A 248 -12.25 8.95 -10.36
CA PHE A 248 -11.21 8.64 -11.32
C PHE A 248 -9.88 8.58 -10.57
N TYR A 249 -9.10 7.52 -10.81
CA TYR A 249 -7.84 7.31 -10.12
C TYR A 249 -6.83 6.62 -11.05
N LYS A 250 -5.72 7.30 -11.37
CA LYS A 250 -4.71 6.74 -12.27
C LYS A 250 -3.36 7.44 -12.12
N SER A 251 -2.26 6.68 -12.11
CA SER A 251 -0.89 7.19 -12.18
C SER A 251 -0.45 7.43 -13.62
N GLY A 252 0.49 8.37 -13.83
CA GLY A 252 1.06 8.65 -15.16
C GLY A 252 0.08 9.33 -16.12
N CYS A 253 -0.96 10.01 -15.63
CA CYS A 253 -1.95 10.69 -16.46
C CYS A 253 -1.46 11.99 -17.05
N GLN A 254 -1.78 12.23 -18.32
CA GLN A 254 -1.70 13.53 -18.96
C GLN A 254 -2.95 14.38 -18.66
N LEU A 255 -2.81 15.71 -18.67
CA LEU A 255 -3.92 16.61 -18.36
C LEU A 255 -5.13 16.42 -19.28
N ASP A 256 -4.90 16.11 -20.55
CA ASP A 256 -5.98 15.81 -21.51
C ASP A 256 -6.76 14.56 -21.15
N GLU A 257 -6.12 13.57 -20.53
CA GLU A 257 -6.81 12.38 -20.06
C GLU A 257 -7.65 12.67 -18.83
N VAL A 258 -7.12 13.46 -17.89
CA VAL A 258 -7.89 13.95 -16.74
C VAL A 258 -9.11 14.76 -17.21
N TYR A 259 -8.94 15.65 -18.17
CA TYR A 259 -10.03 16.42 -18.75
C TYR A 259 -11.13 15.51 -19.34
N ARG A 260 -10.75 14.52 -20.16
CA ARG A 260 -11.71 13.56 -20.73
C ARG A 260 -12.50 12.81 -19.66
N ASN A 261 -11.85 12.44 -18.57
CA ASN A 261 -12.54 11.79 -17.45
C ASN A 261 -13.47 12.75 -16.70
N ILE A 262 -13.09 14.01 -16.48
CA ILE A 262 -13.98 15.04 -15.92
C ILE A 262 -15.25 15.20 -16.79
N VAL A 263 -15.11 15.18 -18.13
CA VAL A 263 -16.25 15.20 -19.06
C VAL A 263 -17.10 13.94 -18.94
N HIS A 264 -16.46 12.76 -18.91
CA HIS A 264 -17.16 11.48 -18.78
C HIS A 264 -17.94 11.37 -17.45
N MET A 265 -17.38 11.89 -16.37
CA MET A 265 -18.03 11.98 -15.05
C MET A 265 -19.11 13.07 -14.99
N ASN A 266 -19.35 13.82 -16.07
CA ASN A 266 -20.32 14.92 -16.17
C ASN A 266 -20.07 16.06 -15.17
N LEU A 267 -18.80 16.37 -14.90
CA LEU A 267 -18.38 17.34 -13.87
C LEU A 267 -18.09 18.75 -14.40
N LEU A 268 -18.28 19.06 -15.68
CA LEU A 268 -17.92 20.36 -16.25
C LEU A 268 -18.54 21.55 -15.50
N LYS A 269 -19.79 21.41 -15.05
CA LYS A 269 -20.52 22.46 -14.31
C LYS A 269 -20.32 22.40 -12.79
N THR A 270 -19.90 21.25 -12.27
CA THR A 270 -19.66 21.05 -10.85
C THR A 270 -18.40 21.78 -10.41
N PRO A 271 -18.40 22.50 -9.28
CA PRO A 271 -17.18 23.09 -8.75
C PRO A 271 -16.16 21.98 -8.45
N ILE A 272 -15.00 21.98 -9.12
CA ILE A 272 -13.90 21.06 -8.88
C ILE A 272 -12.78 21.85 -8.20
N TYR A 273 -12.47 21.49 -6.97
CA TYR A 273 -11.38 22.11 -6.21
C TYR A 273 -10.08 21.31 -6.43
N MET A 274 -9.07 22.01 -6.96
CA MET A 274 -7.78 21.42 -7.33
C MET A 274 -6.66 21.96 -6.47
N ASP A 275 -5.54 21.24 -6.38
CA ASP A 275 -4.38 21.74 -5.65
C ASP A 275 -3.97 23.13 -6.15
N SER A 276 -3.87 24.09 -5.21
CA SER A 276 -3.52 25.48 -5.52
C SER A 276 -2.04 25.70 -5.84
N ALA A 277 -1.18 24.69 -5.65
CA ALA A 277 0.24 24.77 -5.96
C ALA A 277 0.53 24.88 -7.47
N GLU A 278 -0.46 24.52 -8.32
CA GLU A 278 -0.33 24.55 -9.79
C GLU A 278 -1.33 25.48 -10.49
N PRO A 279 -1.19 26.81 -10.41
CA PRO A 279 -2.14 27.75 -11.01
C PRO A 279 -2.30 27.58 -12.54
N ARG A 280 -1.23 27.19 -13.24
CA ARG A 280 -1.24 26.98 -14.69
C ARG A 280 -2.15 25.83 -15.10
N THR A 281 -2.15 24.76 -14.32
CA THR A 281 -3.00 23.59 -14.54
C THR A 281 -4.46 23.92 -14.30
N ILE A 282 -4.77 24.69 -13.26
CA ILE A 282 -6.13 25.17 -13.02
C ILE A 282 -6.63 26.06 -14.18
N ASP A 283 -5.77 26.97 -14.68
CA ASP A 283 -6.10 27.81 -15.83
C ASP A 283 -6.33 27.00 -17.10
N TYR A 284 -5.53 25.93 -17.33
CA TYR A 284 -5.75 24.99 -18.43
C TYR A 284 -7.18 24.41 -18.38
N PHE A 285 -7.61 23.85 -17.23
CA PHE A 285 -8.94 23.27 -17.09
C PHE A 285 -10.05 24.30 -17.24
N LYS A 286 -9.88 25.53 -16.74
CA LYS A 286 -10.83 26.64 -16.94
C LYS A 286 -11.02 26.98 -18.41
N ARG A 287 -9.93 27.03 -19.20
CA ARG A 287 -10.00 27.28 -20.65
C ARG A 287 -10.73 26.16 -21.40
N GLN A 288 -10.69 24.94 -20.87
CA GLN A 288 -11.44 23.79 -21.39
C GLN A 288 -12.93 23.79 -20.95
N GLY A 289 -13.37 24.80 -20.19
CA GLY A 289 -14.78 24.93 -19.75
C GLY A 289 -15.10 24.19 -18.45
N VAL A 290 -14.09 23.69 -17.73
CA VAL A 290 -14.26 23.08 -16.40
C VAL A 290 -14.45 24.17 -15.34
N ASN A 291 -15.39 24.00 -14.42
CA ASN A 291 -15.56 24.89 -13.26
C ASN A 291 -14.48 24.61 -12.21
N ALA A 292 -13.21 24.71 -12.64
CA ALA A 292 -12.04 24.45 -11.82
C ALA A 292 -11.78 25.62 -10.84
N ARG A 293 -11.51 25.30 -9.57
CA ARG A 293 -11.24 26.25 -8.51
C ARG A 293 -9.97 25.86 -7.75
N PRO A 294 -9.13 26.82 -7.33
CA PRO A 294 -8.02 26.49 -6.43
C PRO A 294 -8.57 26.08 -5.07
N CYS A 295 -8.02 25.03 -4.48
CA CYS A 295 -8.27 24.73 -3.08
C CYS A 295 -7.67 25.83 -2.19
N ILE A 296 -8.30 26.12 -1.06
CA ILE A 296 -7.80 27.10 -0.11
C ILE A 296 -6.82 26.40 0.82
N LYS A 297 -5.53 26.75 0.71
CA LYS A 297 -4.47 26.28 1.59
C LYS A 297 -4.08 27.37 2.59
N GLY A 298 -3.88 26.99 3.83
CA GLY A 298 -3.38 27.86 4.91
C GLY A 298 -2.44 27.09 5.82
N GLN A 299 -1.86 27.75 6.79
CA GLN A 299 -1.05 27.10 7.81
C GLN A 299 -1.86 26.01 8.52
N ASN A 300 -1.35 24.78 8.63
CA ASN A 300 -2.06 23.59 9.13
C ASN A 300 -3.30 23.17 8.32
N SER A 301 -3.34 23.42 7.02
CA SER A 301 -4.46 23.02 6.14
C SER A 301 -4.70 21.52 6.10
N VAL A 302 -3.64 20.70 6.23
CA VAL A 302 -3.75 19.22 6.28
C VAL A 302 -4.56 18.80 7.50
N ASN A 303 -4.20 19.27 8.69
CA ASN A 303 -4.91 18.93 9.93
C ASN A 303 -6.36 19.45 9.93
N ALA A 304 -6.60 20.65 9.38
CA ALA A 304 -7.95 21.20 9.26
C ALA A 304 -8.83 20.33 8.32
N ARG A 305 -8.28 19.86 7.22
CA ARG A 305 -8.91 18.92 6.27
C ARG A 305 -9.25 17.60 6.95
N ILE A 306 -8.28 16.98 7.62
CA ILE A 306 -8.49 15.74 8.37
C ILE A 306 -9.58 15.90 9.40
N THR A 307 -9.52 16.95 10.21
CA THR A 307 -10.52 17.25 11.24
C THR A 307 -11.92 17.46 10.64
N PHE A 308 -12.01 18.16 9.50
CA PHE A 308 -13.30 18.34 8.82
C PHE A 308 -13.87 17.00 8.37
N LEU A 309 -13.08 16.16 7.70
CA LEU A 309 -13.53 14.84 7.24
C LEU A 309 -13.89 13.91 8.41
N GLN A 310 -13.16 13.97 9.52
CA GLN A 310 -13.48 13.20 10.75
C GLN A 310 -14.79 13.63 11.40
N ASN A 311 -15.16 14.91 11.30
CA ASN A 311 -16.39 15.44 11.89
C ASN A 311 -17.63 15.20 11.02
N ASN A 312 -17.46 14.70 9.79
CA ASN A 312 -18.56 14.35 8.89
C ASN A 312 -18.63 12.83 8.73
N LYS A 313 -19.83 12.29 8.54
CA LYS A 313 -20.01 10.88 8.17
C LYS A 313 -19.73 10.73 6.69
N ILE A 314 -18.86 9.80 6.30
CA ILE A 314 -18.54 9.53 4.90
C ILE A 314 -19.25 8.25 4.47
N ILE A 315 -20.08 8.34 3.43
CA ILE A 315 -20.75 7.21 2.81
C ILE A 315 -20.13 7.07 1.42
N VAL A 316 -19.59 5.89 1.12
CA VAL A 316 -18.88 5.62 -0.13
C VAL A 316 -19.63 4.56 -0.92
N ASP A 317 -19.87 4.83 -2.20
CA ASP A 317 -20.42 3.84 -3.11
C ASP A 317 -19.41 2.70 -3.35
N SER A 318 -19.89 1.47 -3.44
CA SER A 318 -19.07 0.28 -3.59
C SER A 318 -18.21 0.27 -4.86
N GLN A 319 -18.54 1.07 -5.88
CA GLN A 319 -17.75 1.21 -7.10
C GLN A 319 -16.48 2.07 -6.90
N CYS A 320 -16.41 2.90 -5.86
CA CYS A 320 -15.28 3.77 -5.57
C CYS A 320 -14.16 3.02 -4.83
N ILE A 321 -13.52 2.07 -5.52
CA ILE A 321 -12.58 1.10 -4.93
C ILE A 321 -11.32 1.78 -4.39
N ASN A 322 -10.81 2.81 -5.08
CA ASN A 322 -9.55 3.44 -4.70
C ASN A 322 -9.68 4.26 -3.42
N ILE A 323 -10.73 5.08 -3.28
CA ILE A 323 -10.94 5.82 -2.03
C ILE A 323 -11.30 4.89 -0.87
N ILE A 324 -12.03 3.79 -1.12
CA ILE A 324 -12.26 2.74 -0.11
C ILE A 324 -10.91 2.20 0.39
N THR A 325 -10.02 1.83 -0.56
CA THR A 325 -8.68 1.35 -0.24
C THR A 325 -7.88 2.36 0.58
N GLU A 326 -7.94 3.64 0.24
CA GLU A 326 -7.23 4.67 0.98
C GLU A 326 -7.83 4.89 2.38
N LEU A 327 -9.15 4.95 2.53
CA LEU A 327 -9.80 5.09 3.83
C LEU A 327 -9.51 3.91 4.77
N GLU A 328 -9.33 2.70 4.23
CA GLU A 328 -8.94 1.51 4.99
C GLU A 328 -7.47 1.51 5.44
N ASN A 329 -6.60 2.30 4.79
CA ASN A 329 -5.15 2.24 4.99
C ASN A 329 -4.52 3.55 5.48
N PHE A 330 -5.18 4.69 5.29
CA PHE A 330 -4.65 5.98 5.71
C PHE A 330 -4.56 6.07 7.23
N SER A 331 -3.33 6.12 7.73
CA SER A 331 -3.04 5.99 9.15
C SER A 331 -2.02 7.03 9.63
N TYR A 332 -2.03 7.28 10.93
CA TYR A 332 -0.99 8.05 11.59
C TYR A 332 0.33 7.25 11.62
N ILE A 333 1.44 7.96 11.47
CA ILE A 333 2.78 7.36 11.53
C ILE A 333 3.14 7.02 12.98
N ILE A 334 3.70 5.84 13.18
CA ILE A 334 4.21 5.43 14.50
C ILE A 334 5.65 5.96 14.66
N ASP A 335 5.92 6.69 15.74
CA ASP A 335 7.27 7.04 16.14
C ASP A 335 8.01 5.78 16.61
N LYS A 336 9.08 5.42 15.90
CA LYS A 336 9.88 4.23 16.17
C LYS A 336 10.55 4.21 17.54
N LYS A 337 10.72 5.37 18.19
CA LYS A 337 11.37 5.48 19.51
C LYS A 337 10.38 5.31 20.66
N THR A 338 9.21 5.91 20.52
CA THR A 338 8.19 5.93 21.58
C THR A 338 7.11 4.88 21.38
N ASN A 339 7.03 4.27 20.19
CA ASN A 339 5.97 3.37 19.74
C ASN A 339 4.55 3.96 19.84
N ASN A 340 4.45 5.29 19.85
CA ASN A 340 3.19 6.03 19.86
C ASN A 340 2.88 6.59 18.46
N TYR A 341 1.60 6.78 18.15
CA TYR A 341 1.18 7.47 16.94
C TYR A 341 1.57 8.94 17.00
N THR A 342 2.11 9.46 15.91
CA THR A 342 2.39 10.89 15.72
C THR A 342 1.16 11.60 15.15
N GLU A 343 1.20 12.93 15.07
CA GLU A 343 0.19 13.71 14.35
C GLU A 343 0.37 13.66 12.83
N ASN A 344 1.46 13.09 12.33
CA ASN A 344 1.73 12.94 10.91
C ASN A 344 1.08 11.67 10.35
N THR A 345 0.62 11.75 9.12
CA THR A 345 -0.03 10.67 8.40
C THR A 345 0.86 10.05 7.32
N THR A 346 0.52 8.84 6.90
CA THR A 346 1.20 8.18 5.78
C THR A 346 0.95 8.93 4.46
N HIS A 347 1.94 8.95 3.55
CA HIS A 347 1.76 9.51 2.20
C HIS A 347 1.23 8.50 1.19
N GLU A 348 1.33 7.23 1.49
CA GLU A 348 1.12 6.13 0.52
C GLU A 348 -0.36 5.91 0.13
N PHE A 349 -1.30 6.39 0.92
CA PHE A 349 -2.75 6.21 0.70
C PHE A 349 -3.46 7.55 0.90
N SER A 350 -3.06 8.60 0.17
CA SER A 350 -3.55 9.95 0.45
C SER A 350 -4.18 10.69 -0.72
N HIS A 351 -4.01 10.23 -1.97
CA HIS A 351 -4.38 11.00 -3.15
C HIS A 351 -5.90 11.18 -3.30
N ALA A 352 -6.67 10.11 -3.15
CA ALA A 352 -8.14 10.20 -3.17
C ALA A 352 -8.68 10.94 -1.94
N ILE A 353 -8.05 10.75 -0.77
CA ILE A 353 -8.38 11.47 0.46
C ILE A 353 -8.04 12.95 0.34
N ASP A 354 -6.92 13.30 -0.29
CA ASP A 354 -6.52 14.68 -0.55
C ASP A 354 -7.50 15.34 -1.52
N ALA A 355 -7.84 14.66 -2.61
CA ALA A 355 -8.87 15.11 -3.53
C ALA A 355 -10.23 15.31 -2.83
N LEU A 356 -10.67 14.34 -2.03
CA LEU A 356 -11.89 14.45 -1.23
C LEU A 356 -11.85 15.69 -0.33
N GLY A 357 -10.74 15.91 0.36
CA GLY A 357 -10.58 17.07 1.24
C GLY A 357 -10.56 18.40 0.50
N TYR A 358 -9.94 18.46 -0.69
CA TYR A 358 -9.93 19.68 -1.51
C TYR A 358 -11.35 20.13 -1.88
N ALA A 359 -12.26 19.21 -2.14
CA ALA A 359 -13.66 19.51 -2.44
C ALA A 359 -14.34 20.40 -1.39
N TYR A 360 -13.82 20.42 -0.18
CA TYR A 360 -14.40 21.14 0.98
C TYR A 360 -13.51 22.26 1.53
N SER A 361 -12.43 22.62 0.83
CA SER A 361 -11.42 23.57 1.33
C SER A 361 -11.99 24.96 1.68
N ASP A 362 -13.01 25.41 0.95
CA ASP A 362 -13.70 26.66 1.22
C ASP A 362 -14.62 26.63 2.45
N ILE A 363 -15.08 25.44 2.87
CA ILE A 363 -15.97 25.26 4.01
C ILE A 363 -15.17 25.28 5.31
N TYR A 364 -14.18 24.39 5.44
CA TYR A 364 -13.42 24.30 6.70
C TYR A 364 -12.49 25.49 6.93
N THR A 365 -12.11 26.23 5.88
CA THR A 365 -11.32 27.46 6.02
C THR A 365 -12.16 28.64 6.48
N LYS A 366 -13.40 28.80 5.98
CA LYS A 366 -14.32 29.86 6.42
C LYS A 366 -14.70 29.72 7.91
N ASN A 367 -14.94 28.51 8.37
CA ASN A 367 -15.28 28.26 9.78
C ASN A 367 -14.14 28.65 10.72
N ARG A 368 -12.88 28.52 10.28
CA ARG A 368 -11.71 28.93 11.05
C ARG A 368 -11.58 30.46 11.17
N LEU A 369 -11.88 31.21 10.11
CA LEU A 369 -11.89 32.67 10.13
C LEU A 369 -12.95 33.23 11.11
N ARG A 370 -14.13 32.59 11.20
CA ARG A 370 -15.17 32.97 12.17
C ARG A 370 -14.74 32.72 13.62
N THR A 371 -13.91 31.74 13.89
CA THR A 371 -13.42 31.43 15.25
C THR A 371 -12.29 32.39 15.69
N ILE A 372 -11.49 32.88 14.74
CA ILE A 372 -10.41 33.86 15.03
C ILE A 372 -10.99 35.24 15.31
N ASP A 373 -12.05 35.64 14.63
CA ASP A 373 -12.67 36.98 14.77
C ASP A 373 -13.24 37.26 16.18
N LYS A 374 -13.63 36.24 16.93
CA LYS A 374 -14.09 36.36 18.31
C LYS A 374 -12.95 36.57 19.31
N GLY A 375 -11.73 36.09 18.97
CA GLY A 375 -10.56 36.26 19.86
C GLY A 375 -9.77 37.55 19.67
N VAL A 376 -9.89 38.17 18.49
CA VAL A 376 -9.16 39.41 18.15
C VAL A 376 -9.91 40.66 18.60
N LEU A 377 -11.20 40.57 18.86
CA LEU A 377 -12.03 41.75 19.19
C LEU A 377 -12.15 42.06 20.67
N GLY A 378 -11.50 41.30 21.57
CA GLY A 378 -11.46 41.64 23.00
C GLY A 378 -12.82 41.87 23.66
N LEU A 379 -13.88 41.19 23.13
CA LEU A 379 -15.26 41.31 23.62
C LEU A 379 -15.69 40.02 24.31
#